data_ac324d28a0449379e239cfb7189dc747
#
_entry.id   ac324d28a0449379e239cfb7189dc747
#
_cell.length_a   1.000
_cell.length_b   1.000
_cell.length_c   1.000
_cell.angle_alpha   90.00
_cell.angle_beta   90.00
_cell.angle_gamma   90.00
#
_symmetry.space_group_name_H-M   'P 1'
#
loop_
_entity.id
_entity.type
_entity.pdbx_description
1 polymer ?
#
loop_
_entity_poly.entity_id
_entity_poly.type
_entity_poly.pdbx_seq_one_letter_code
_entity_poly.pdbx_strand_id
1 'polypeptide(L)'
;MKRKTNGTILFYEAQLRYLDDQLMSDLVAAKETRENTVLELIRKKREILNTYTTLYKPISEFIENFKEELKSYPIELNASFIFDNIEVLFFDKINQQVMGSFCGKEQGLLRLKELCEKVDLEKDDSIHNFVSSLNEMLLCDKRETYNGATRNVDTQLKKGYTTAQLYDFIYGLEYIKP
;
A
#
# COMPACT_ATOMS: atom_id res chain seq x y z
N MET A 1 -10.41 8.87 45.20
CA MET A 1 -9.68 8.52 43.96
C MET A 1 -8.91 9.73 43.44
N LYS A 2 -7.58 9.81 43.57
CA LYS A 2 -6.79 10.93 43.04
C LYS A 2 -6.84 10.89 41.51
N ARG A 3 -7.35 11.92 40.84
CA ARG A 3 -7.39 12.02 39.37
C ARG A 3 -5.98 12.04 38.83
N LYS A 4 -5.70 11.19 37.85
CA LYS A 4 -4.46 11.19 37.04
C LYS A 4 -4.49 12.40 36.10
N THR A 5 -4.25 13.61 36.67
CA THR A 5 -4.16 14.84 35.86
C THR A 5 -2.78 14.96 35.23
N ASN A 6 -2.74 15.45 33.99
CA ASN A 6 -1.52 15.71 33.26
C ASN A 6 -0.54 16.56 34.11
N GLY A 7 0.76 16.16 34.14
CA GLY A 7 1.76 16.86 34.97
C GLY A 7 1.94 16.35 36.39
N THR A 8 1.16 15.35 36.83
CA THR A 8 1.36 14.74 38.17
C THR A 8 2.30 13.51 38.07
N ILE A 9 3.00 13.20 39.19
CA ILE A 9 3.85 12.00 39.31
C ILE A 9 3.04 10.75 38.94
N LEU A 10 1.85 10.60 39.45
CA LEU A 10 0.96 9.46 39.17
C LEU A 10 0.58 9.35 37.67
N PHE A 11 0.52 10.47 36.95
CA PHE A 11 0.33 10.46 35.51
C PHE A 11 1.53 9.89 34.79
N TYR A 12 2.74 10.36 35.12
CA TYR A 12 3.97 9.87 34.49
C TYR A 12 4.28 8.42 34.83
N GLU A 13 4.06 7.98 36.07
CA GLU A 13 4.17 6.57 36.46
C GLU A 13 3.22 5.67 35.64
N ALA A 14 1.97 6.14 35.41
CA ALA A 14 1.03 5.39 34.57
C ALA A 14 1.46 5.33 33.10
N GLN A 15 2.05 6.42 32.59
CA GLN A 15 2.62 6.44 31.23
C GLN A 15 3.81 5.49 31.12
N LEU A 16 4.72 5.48 32.08
CA LEU A 16 5.85 4.54 32.08
C LEU A 16 5.38 3.08 32.10
N ARG A 17 4.42 2.74 32.97
CA ARG A 17 3.85 1.38 32.98
C ARG A 17 3.21 1.00 31.66
N TYR A 18 2.48 1.93 31.02
CA TYR A 18 1.92 1.68 29.70
C TYR A 18 3.00 1.40 28.65
N LEU A 19 4.07 2.19 28.66
CA LEU A 19 5.21 2.00 27.74
C LEU A 19 5.89 0.64 27.95
N ASP A 20 6.09 0.24 29.21
CA ASP A 20 6.80 -0.98 29.56
C ASP A 20 5.96 -2.25 29.35
N ASP A 21 4.65 -2.19 29.73
CA ASP A 21 3.83 -3.40 29.85
C ASP A 21 2.87 -3.58 28.67
N GLN A 22 2.41 -2.49 28.01
CA GLN A 22 1.25 -2.56 27.13
C GLN A 22 1.48 -2.05 25.70
N LEU A 23 2.36 -1.05 25.52
CA LEU A 23 2.57 -0.40 24.23
C LEU A 23 2.93 -1.38 23.11
N MET A 24 3.83 -2.34 23.38
CA MET A 24 4.27 -3.31 22.38
C MET A 24 3.13 -4.23 21.95
N SER A 25 2.30 -4.67 22.89
CA SER A 25 1.12 -5.51 22.61
C SER A 25 0.10 -4.74 21.76
N ASP A 26 -0.21 -3.51 22.14
CA ASP A 26 -1.16 -2.65 21.42
C ASP A 26 -0.65 -2.34 20.00
N LEU A 27 0.67 -2.14 19.84
CA LEU A 27 1.29 -1.90 18.53
C LEU A 27 1.18 -3.13 17.61
N VAL A 28 1.42 -4.33 18.15
CA VAL A 28 1.27 -5.58 17.38
C VAL A 28 -0.19 -5.76 16.97
N ALA A 29 -1.14 -5.63 17.90
CA ALA A 29 -2.57 -5.74 17.61
C ALA A 29 -3.05 -4.71 16.57
N ALA A 30 -2.57 -3.47 16.65
CA ALA A 30 -2.90 -2.43 15.67
C ALA A 30 -2.34 -2.76 14.27
N LYS A 31 -1.11 -3.32 14.18
CA LYS A 31 -0.53 -3.77 12.92
C LYS A 31 -1.34 -4.92 12.30
N GLU A 32 -1.67 -5.95 13.09
CA GLU A 32 -2.48 -7.08 12.64
C GLU A 32 -3.86 -6.63 12.16
N THR A 33 -4.52 -5.73 12.90
CA THR A 33 -5.81 -5.16 12.50
C THR A 33 -5.71 -4.44 11.16
N ARG A 34 -4.67 -3.64 10.96
CA ARG A 34 -4.43 -2.93 9.71
C ARG A 34 -4.19 -3.88 8.54
N GLU A 35 -3.38 -4.92 8.73
CA GLU A 35 -3.11 -5.94 7.71
C GLU A 35 -4.38 -6.68 7.31
N ASN A 36 -5.19 -7.09 8.28
CA ASN A 36 -6.47 -7.74 8.03
C ASN A 36 -7.43 -6.81 7.25
N THR A 37 -7.47 -5.53 7.58
CA THR A 37 -8.29 -4.54 6.87
C THR A 37 -7.85 -4.39 5.40
N VAL A 38 -6.55 -4.39 5.12
CA VAL A 38 -6.02 -4.36 3.75
C VAL A 38 -6.47 -5.59 2.97
N LEU A 39 -6.40 -6.78 3.58
CA LEU A 39 -6.84 -8.02 2.95
C LEU A 39 -8.36 -8.05 2.70
N GLU A 40 -9.15 -7.55 3.63
CA GLU A 40 -10.59 -7.40 3.42
C GLU A 40 -10.90 -6.45 2.26
N LEU A 41 -10.20 -5.33 2.18
CA LEU A 41 -10.38 -4.36 1.11
C LEU A 41 -10.08 -4.96 -0.26
N ILE A 42 -8.98 -5.69 -0.40
CA ILE A 42 -8.64 -6.32 -1.69
C ILE A 42 -9.63 -7.43 -2.05
N ARG A 43 -10.13 -8.19 -1.06
CA ARG A 43 -11.18 -9.18 -1.30
C ARG A 43 -12.46 -8.54 -1.83
N LYS A 44 -12.87 -7.39 -1.28
CA LYS A 44 -14.01 -6.62 -1.82
C LYS A 44 -13.76 -6.12 -3.24
N LYS A 45 -12.56 -5.67 -3.55
CA LYS A 45 -12.20 -5.31 -4.93
C LYS A 45 -12.28 -6.50 -5.88
N ARG A 46 -11.88 -7.72 -5.44
CA ARG A 46 -12.04 -8.96 -6.22
C ARG A 46 -13.50 -9.32 -6.45
N GLU A 47 -14.39 -9.11 -5.48
CA GLU A 47 -15.83 -9.27 -5.67
C GLU A 47 -16.36 -8.36 -6.79
N ILE A 48 -15.88 -7.11 -6.86
CA ILE A 48 -16.21 -6.18 -7.93
C ILE A 48 -15.67 -6.68 -9.27
N LEU A 49 -14.40 -7.12 -9.33
CA LEU A 49 -13.79 -7.68 -10.54
C LEU A 49 -14.57 -8.90 -11.06
N ASN A 50 -14.96 -9.80 -10.15
CA ASN A 50 -15.78 -10.97 -10.48
C ASN A 50 -17.16 -10.57 -11.03
N THR A 51 -17.74 -9.47 -10.52
CA THR A 51 -19.00 -8.94 -11.03
C THR A 51 -18.83 -8.44 -12.47
N TYR A 52 -17.74 -7.74 -12.77
CA TYR A 52 -17.44 -7.34 -14.15
C TYR A 52 -17.20 -8.54 -15.06
N THR A 53 -16.44 -9.51 -14.64
CA THR A 53 -16.20 -10.75 -15.39
C THR A 53 -17.52 -11.46 -15.72
N THR A 54 -18.43 -11.55 -14.74
CA THR A 54 -19.74 -12.16 -14.92
C THR A 54 -20.61 -11.36 -15.89
N LEU A 55 -20.58 -10.02 -15.79
CA LEU A 55 -21.33 -9.12 -16.67
C LEU A 55 -20.88 -9.24 -18.13
N TYR A 56 -19.55 -9.37 -18.35
CA TYR A 56 -19.00 -9.48 -19.70
C TYR A 56 -18.99 -10.90 -20.26
N LYS A 57 -19.30 -11.92 -19.46
CA LYS A 57 -19.30 -13.31 -19.89
C LYS A 57 -20.10 -13.57 -21.18
N PRO A 58 -21.34 -13.07 -21.36
CA PRO A 58 -22.09 -13.28 -22.61
C PRO A 58 -21.38 -12.70 -23.84
N ILE A 59 -20.68 -11.57 -23.68
CA ILE A 59 -19.93 -10.93 -24.78
C ILE A 59 -18.69 -11.77 -25.10
N SER A 60 -17.98 -12.27 -24.09
CA SER A 60 -16.83 -13.16 -24.28
C SER A 60 -17.23 -14.47 -24.95
N GLU A 61 -18.36 -15.05 -24.60
CA GLU A 61 -18.93 -16.24 -25.24
C GLU A 61 -19.31 -15.98 -26.69
N PHE A 62 -19.89 -14.79 -26.99
CA PHE A 62 -20.18 -14.39 -28.35
C PHE A 62 -18.87 -14.26 -29.20
N ILE A 63 -17.86 -13.59 -28.68
CA ILE A 63 -16.56 -13.42 -29.34
C ILE A 63 -15.93 -14.81 -29.64
N GLU A 64 -15.94 -15.72 -28.69
CA GLU A 64 -15.38 -17.05 -28.86
C GLU A 64 -16.16 -17.87 -29.92
N ASN A 65 -17.48 -17.78 -29.95
CA ASN A 65 -18.32 -18.44 -30.94
C ASN A 65 -18.09 -17.94 -32.37
N PHE A 66 -17.70 -16.68 -32.54
CA PHE A 66 -17.41 -16.05 -33.83
C PHE A 66 -15.91 -15.84 -34.08
N LYS A 67 -15.06 -16.56 -33.39
CA LYS A 67 -13.61 -16.39 -33.45
C LYS A 67 -13.03 -16.62 -34.83
N GLU A 68 -13.61 -17.54 -35.61
CA GLU A 68 -13.18 -17.82 -36.98
C GLU A 68 -13.46 -16.63 -37.93
N GLU A 69 -14.62 -16.01 -37.80
CA GLU A 69 -15.00 -14.84 -38.58
C GLU A 69 -14.20 -13.58 -38.15
N LEU A 70 -13.84 -13.53 -36.87
CA LEU A 70 -13.09 -12.42 -36.26
C LEU A 70 -11.56 -12.57 -36.39
N LYS A 71 -11.05 -13.58 -37.08
CA LYS A 71 -9.58 -13.83 -37.22
C LYS A 71 -8.78 -12.61 -37.66
N SER A 72 -9.36 -11.77 -38.51
CA SER A 72 -8.71 -10.53 -38.99
C SER A 72 -8.70 -9.39 -37.95
N TYR A 73 -9.50 -9.51 -36.90
CA TYR A 73 -9.66 -8.52 -35.83
C TYR A 73 -9.77 -9.26 -34.50
N PRO A 74 -8.64 -9.76 -33.94
CA PRO A 74 -8.67 -10.49 -32.69
C PRO A 74 -9.13 -9.53 -31.56
N ILE A 75 -10.25 -9.88 -30.94
CA ILE A 75 -10.81 -9.16 -29.80
C ILE A 75 -10.70 -10.07 -28.59
N GLU A 76 -10.09 -9.57 -27.51
CA GLU A 76 -10.05 -10.22 -26.22
C GLU A 76 -10.65 -9.29 -25.16
N LEU A 77 -11.49 -9.84 -24.28
CA LEU A 77 -12.04 -9.16 -23.14
C LEU A 77 -11.49 -9.80 -21.87
N ASN A 78 -10.57 -9.10 -21.24
CA ASN A 78 -9.98 -9.51 -19.97
C ASN A 78 -10.28 -8.47 -18.89
N ALA A 79 -10.81 -8.93 -17.76
CA ALA A 79 -10.92 -8.11 -16.56
C ALA A 79 -9.77 -8.49 -15.63
N SER A 80 -8.93 -7.53 -15.28
CA SER A 80 -7.79 -7.72 -14.40
C SER A 80 -7.53 -6.48 -13.56
N PHE A 81 -6.87 -6.66 -12.43
CA PHE A 81 -6.40 -5.53 -11.65
C PHE A 81 -5.23 -4.83 -12.32
N ILE A 82 -5.24 -3.51 -12.21
CA ILE A 82 -4.14 -2.66 -12.63
C ILE A 82 -3.71 -1.71 -11.51
N PHE A 83 -2.47 -1.28 -11.53
CA PHE A 83 -2.02 -0.12 -10.79
C PHE A 83 -2.38 1.15 -11.56
N ASP A 84 -3.39 1.87 -11.06
CA ASP A 84 -3.85 3.13 -11.67
C ASP A 84 -3.09 4.32 -11.07
N ASN A 85 -2.23 4.92 -11.89
CA ASN A 85 -1.49 6.15 -11.55
C ASN A 85 -0.71 6.13 -10.21
N ILE A 86 -0.35 4.95 -9.69
CA ILE A 86 0.34 4.81 -8.40
C ILE A 86 1.60 5.69 -8.33
N GLU A 87 2.35 5.78 -9.42
CA GLU A 87 3.58 6.57 -9.50
C GLU A 87 3.31 8.06 -9.25
N VAL A 88 2.32 8.60 -9.95
CA VAL A 88 1.94 10.01 -9.82
C VAL A 88 1.42 10.29 -8.42
N LEU A 89 0.50 9.47 -7.93
CA LEU A 89 -0.15 9.63 -6.63
C LEU A 89 0.83 9.46 -5.45
N PHE A 90 1.78 8.54 -5.57
CA PHE A 90 2.82 8.31 -4.56
C PHE A 90 3.82 9.48 -4.53
N PHE A 91 4.40 9.84 -5.70
CA PHE A 91 5.37 10.92 -5.77
C PHE A 91 4.77 12.32 -5.68
N ASP A 92 3.45 12.45 -5.69
CA ASP A 92 2.80 13.68 -5.26
C ASP A 92 3.02 13.94 -3.76
N LYS A 93 3.12 12.90 -2.94
CA LYS A 93 3.34 12.97 -1.49
C LYS A 93 4.81 12.93 -1.09
N ILE A 94 5.65 12.20 -1.83
CA ILE A 94 7.06 11.95 -1.49
C ILE A 94 7.99 12.98 -2.14
N ASN A 95 8.87 13.56 -1.32
CA ASN A 95 9.93 14.46 -1.76
C ASN A 95 11.18 13.66 -2.19
N GLN A 96 11.36 13.50 -3.49
CA GLN A 96 12.49 12.78 -4.08
C GLN A 96 13.86 13.46 -3.91
N GLN A 97 13.93 14.66 -3.33
CA GLN A 97 15.18 15.35 -3.02
C GLN A 97 15.74 14.96 -1.65
N VAL A 98 14.92 14.36 -0.80
CA VAL A 98 15.29 13.92 0.54
C VAL A 98 15.88 12.51 0.51
N MET A 99 16.86 12.27 1.39
CA MET A 99 17.52 10.99 1.55
C MET A 99 16.54 9.91 2.00
N GLY A 100 16.49 8.81 1.27
CA GLY A 100 15.64 7.65 1.51
C GLY A 100 15.61 6.74 0.28
N SER A 101 14.92 5.63 0.35
CA SER A 101 14.85 4.65 -0.74
C SER A 101 14.33 5.26 -2.05
N PHE A 102 13.44 6.24 -1.97
CA PHE A 102 12.82 6.90 -3.12
C PHE A 102 13.51 8.21 -3.53
N CYS A 103 14.70 8.48 -3.01
CA CYS A 103 15.52 9.64 -3.41
C CYS A 103 15.95 9.52 -4.88
N GLY A 104 15.91 10.65 -5.60
CA GLY A 104 16.24 10.74 -7.02
C GLY A 104 15.05 10.44 -7.93
N LYS A 105 14.78 11.34 -8.88
CA LYS A 105 13.57 11.27 -9.71
C LYS A 105 13.49 9.96 -10.51
N GLU A 106 14.56 9.59 -11.20
CA GLU A 106 14.61 8.38 -12.02
C GLU A 106 14.75 7.12 -11.16
N GLN A 107 15.68 7.12 -10.22
CA GLN A 107 15.97 5.97 -9.37
C GLN A 107 14.82 5.64 -8.40
N GLY A 108 14.18 6.66 -7.84
CA GLY A 108 13.00 6.48 -6.98
C GLY A 108 11.83 5.89 -7.77
N LEU A 109 11.59 6.39 -8.99
CA LEU A 109 10.57 5.87 -9.88
C LEU A 109 10.84 4.41 -10.27
N LEU A 110 12.08 4.08 -10.64
CA LEU A 110 12.46 2.72 -11.00
C LEU A 110 12.18 1.74 -9.85
N ARG A 111 12.54 2.10 -8.62
CA ARG A 111 12.29 1.23 -7.45
C ARG A 111 10.80 1.01 -7.18
N LEU A 112 9.97 2.04 -7.36
CA LEU A 112 8.52 1.87 -7.22
C LEU A 112 7.97 0.94 -8.31
N LYS A 113 8.42 1.09 -9.56
CA LYS A 113 8.04 0.22 -10.67
C LYS A 113 8.42 -1.24 -10.42
N GLU A 114 9.65 -1.47 -10.02
CA GLU A 114 10.15 -2.82 -9.68
C GLU A 114 9.33 -3.48 -8.55
N LEU A 115 8.82 -2.68 -7.60
CA LEU A 115 7.90 -3.17 -6.57
C LEU A 115 6.55 -3.56 -7.18
N CYS A 116 5.98 -2.71 -8.03
CA CYS A 116 4.69 -2.97 -8.66
C CYS A 116 4.72 -4.17 -9.61
N GLU A 117 5.80 -4.33 -10.38
CA GLU A 117 5.97 -5.43 -11.34
C GLU A 117 6.05 -6.81 -10.68
N LYS A 118 6.48 -6.88 -9.42
CA LYS A 118 6.58 -8.12 -8.65
C LYS A 118 5.27 -8.57 -8.00
N VAL A 119 4.25 -7.73 -8.06
CA VAL A 119 2.99 -7.97 -7.34
C VAL A 119 2.01 -8.76 -8.19
N ASP A 120 1.59 -9.89 -7.66
CA ASP A 120 0.42 -10.62 -8.13
C ASP A 120 -0.81 -10.13 -7.37
N LEU A 121 -1.61 -9.28 -8.02
CA LEU A 121 -2.78 -8.65 -7.40
C LEU A 121 -3.94 -9.63 -7.12
N GLU A 122 -3.81 -10.89 -7.56
CA GLU A 122 -4.77 -11.93 -7.26
C GLU A 122 -4.45 -12.69 -5.97
N LYS A 123 -3.23 -12.55 -5.44
CA LYS A 123 -2.78 -13.27 -4.23
C LYS A 123 -2.69 -12.34 -3.02
N ASP A 124 -3.33 -12.75 -1.92
CA ASP A 124 -3.32 -12.02 -0.65
C ASP A 124 -1.89 -11.79 -0.13
N ASP A 125 -1.05 -12.84 -0.14
CA ASP A 125 0.33 -12.78 0.34
C ASP A 125 1.18 -11.80 -0.49
N SER A 126 0.94 -11.74 -1.79
CA SER A 126 1.67 -10.82 -2.68
C SER A 126 1.34 -9.36 -2.39
N ILE A 127 0.08 -9.05 -2.12
CA ILE A 127 -0.36 -7.71 -1.75
C ILE A 127 0.15 -7.33 -0.36
N HIS A 128 0.08 -8.26 0.60
CA HIS A 128 0.65 -8.04 1.93
C HIS A 128 2.15 -7.72 1.83
N ASN A 129 2.91 -8.52 1.08
CA ASN A 129 4.35 -8.31 0.86
C ASN A 129 4.64 -6.97 0.17
N PHE A 130 3.82 -6.56 -0.79
CA PHE A 130 3.95 -5.27 -1.46
C PHE A 130 3.80 -4.10 -0.48
N VAL A 131 2.71 -4.08 0.29
CA VAL A 131 2.44 -3.02 1.27
C VAL A 131 3.52 -2.99 2.35
N SER A 132 3.96 -4.16 2.84
CA SER A 132 5.03 -4.29 3.83
C SER A 132 6.37 -3.80 3.29
N SER A 133 6.72 -4.18 2.04
CA SER A 133 7.95 -3.74 1.39
C SER A 133 7.96 -2.24 1.13
N LEU A 134 6.84 -1.68 0.68
CA LEU A 134 6.71 -0.24 0.49
C LEU A 134 6.90 0.53 1.80
N ASN A 135 6.29 0.04 2.89
CA ASN A 135 6.46 0.61 4.21
C ASN A 135 7.90 0.47 4.72
N GLU A 136 8.52 -0.70 4.55
CA GLU A 136 9.92 -0.91 4.93
C GLU A 136 10.87 0.03 4.17
N MET A 137 10.64 0.26 2.88
CA MET A 137 11.44 1.20 2.07
C MET A 137 11.27 2.66 2.49
N LEU A 138 10.17 3.03 3.15
CA LEU A 138 10.00 4.35 3.75
C LEU A 138 10.74 4.48 5.08
N LEU A 139 10.79 3.40 5.87
CA LEU A 139 11.43 3.38 7.19
C LEU A 139 12.93 3.12 7.11
N CYS A 140 13.39 2.36 6.12
CA CYS A 140 14.78 1.96 5.94
C CYS A 140 15.25 2.27 4.53
N ASP A 141 16.40 2.93 4.41
CA ASP A 141 17.00 3.26 3.12
C ASP A 141 17.55 1.99 2.46
N LYS A 142 16.97 1.57 1.35
CA LYS A 142 17.35 0.36 0.60
C LYS A 142 18.34 0.62 -0.54
N ARG A 143 18.89 1.83 -0.64
CA ARG A 143 19.95 2.12 -1.62
C ARG A 143 21.24 1.44 -1.16
N GLU A 144 22.01 0.92 -2.11
CA GLU A 144 23.25 0.15 -1.83
C GLU A 144 24.19 0.89 -0.87
N THR A 145 24.43 2.18 -1.10
CA THR A 145 25.33 3.02 -0.29
C THR A 145 24.83 3.26 1.13
N TYR A 146 23.52 3.19 1.36
CA TYR A 146 22.87 3.56 2.63
C TYR A 146 22.00 2.44 3.19
N ASN A 147 22.18 1.22 2.71
CA ASN A 147 21.32 0.08 3.03
C ASN A 147 21.21 -0.14 4.55
N GLY A 148 19.97 -0.17 5.03
CA GLY A 148 19.63 -0.35 6.45
C GLY A 148 19.63 0.92 7.28
N ALA A 149 19.95 2.09 6.72
CA ALA A 149 19.84 3.34 7.47
C ALA A 149 18.37 3.69 7.75
N THR A 150 18.02 3.82 9.02
CA THR A 150 16.67 4.23 9.45
C THR A 150 16.37 5.65 8.95
N ARG A 151 15.16 5.85 8.45
CA ARG A 151 14.65 7.14 7.95
C ARG A 151 13.38 7.54 8.67
N ASN A 152 13.23 8.83 8.92
CA ASN A 152 11.98 9.38 9.39
C ASN A 152 11.07 9.65 8.19
N VAL A 153 9.86 9.09 8.22
CA VAL A 153 8.87 9.22 7.13
C VAL A 153 8.43 10.66 6.95
N ASP A 154 8.21 11.41 8.05
CA ASP A 154 7.78 12.82 7.98
C ASP A 154 8.75 13.70 7.18
N THR A 155 10.05 13.43 7.28
CA THR A 155 11.07 14.22 6.56
C THR A 155 11.09 13.92 5.06
N GLN A 156 10.54 12.79 4.64
CA GLN A 156 10.46 12.38 3.23
C GLN A 156 9.21 12.92 2.52
N LEU A 157 8.31 13.58 3.26
CA LEU A 157 7.08 14.12 2.67
C LEU A 157 7.31 15.49 2.03
N LYS A 158 6.55 15.77 0.98
CA LYS A 158 6.42 17.13 0.45
C LYS A 158 5.65 18.01 1.44
N LYS A 159 5.93 19.32 1.38
CA LYS A 159 5.23 20.31 2.20
C LYS A 159 3.72 20.23 1.95
N GLY A 160 2.97 20.14 3.03
CA GLY A 160 1.50 20.05 3.00
C GLY A 160 0.93 18.65 3.15
N TYR A 161 1.75 17.60 3.10
CA TYR A 161 1.35 16.23 3.38
C TYR A 161 1.75 15.79 4.78
N THR A 162 0.96 14.89 5.35
CA THR A 162 1.20 14.27 6.65
C THR A 162 1.45 12.77 6.50
N THR A 163 2.13 12.18 7.49
CA THR A 163 2.35 10.72 7.54
C THR A 163 1.03 9.94 7.52
N ALA A 164 -0.01 10.46 8.18
CA ALA A 164 -1.34 9.86 8.13
C ALA A 164 -1.88 9.77 6.69
N GLN A 165 -1.83 10.86 5.93
CA GLN A 165 -2.28 10.89 4.53
C GLN A 165 -1.47 9.96 3.61
N LEU A 166 -0.15 9.80 3.87
CA LEU A 166 0.65 8.84 3.14
C LEU A 166 0.21 7.40 3.45
N TYR A 167 -0.02 7.09 4.72
CA TYR A 167 -0.47 5.76 5.13
C TYR A 167 -1.90 5.46 4.70
N ASP A 168 -2.80 6.44 4.74
CA ASP A 168 -4.15 6.31 4.17
C ASP A 168 -4.07 5.94 2.68
N PHE A 169 -3.17 6.58 1.92
CA PHE A 169 -2.93 6.23 0.53
C PHE A 169 -2.39 4.80 0.39
N ILE A 170 -1.34 4.42 1.14
CA ILE A 170 -0.68 3.10 1.03
C ILE A 170 -1.66 1.98 1.37
N TYR A 171 -2.36 2.09 2.50
CA TYR A 171 -3.24 1.04 3.00
C TYR A 171 -4.66 1.10 2.42
N GLY A 172 -5.10 2.23 1.89
CA GLY A 172 -6.40 2.39 1.22
C GLY A 172 -6.48 1.72 -0.14
N LEU A 173 -5.33 1.36 -0.75
CA LEU A 173 -5.23 0.67 -2.04
C LEU A 173 -6.07 1.32 -3.16
N GLU A 174 -6.29 2.64 -3.11
CA GLU A 174 -7.11 3.35 -4.10
C GLU A 174 -6.49 3.34 -5.50
N TYR A 175 -5.18 3.10 -5.57
CA TYR A 175 -4.40 2.94 -6.79
C TYR A 175 -4.50 1.55 -7.43
N ILE A 176 -5.20 0.59 -6.81
CA ILE A 176 -5.52 -0.72 -7.40
C ILE A 176 -6.97 -0.66 -7.91
N LYS A 177 -7.14 -0.74 -9.22
CA LYS A 177 -8.44 -0.70 -9.89
C LYS A 177 -8.73 -2.04 -10.57
N PRO A 178 -9.99 -2.49 -10.55
CA PRO A 178 -10.44 -3.62 -11.35
C PRO A 178 -10.60 -3.24 -12.80
#